data_5f611fc1ad347987a5fb6c18b6ed1a12
#
_entry.id   5f611fc1ad347987a5fb6c18b6ed1a12
#
_cell.length_a   1.000
_cell.length_b   1.000
_cell.length_c   1.000
_cell.angle_alpha   90.00
_cell.angle_beta   90.00
_cell.angle_gamma   90.00
#
_symmetry.space_group_name_H-M   'P 1'
#
loop_
_entity.id
_entity.type
_entity.pdbx_description
1 polymer ?
#
loop_
_entity_poly.entity_id
_entity_poly.type
_entity_poly.pdbx_seq_one_letter_code
_entity_poly.pdbx_strand_id
1 'polypeptide(L)'
;MTKALQTMEWMTPGSNLNAYIQGAAAIPILSIDEEKSLGESLFYNEDLDAARKLVLAHLRFVVHIARSYNGYGLPLGDLIQEGNVGLMKAVRRFNPEKGVRLVSFAVHWIKAEIHEFILKNWRIVKVATTKAQRKLFFNLRSAKKELEWLSQDEAKAIANDLDVELKDVMEMEMRLSSTDTAFDLPQDDDEDNSTYSPSAYLASNEIDPAEFVESHDSETDNNLRLKNAIKSLDERSQVILQRRWLDDKKQTLHELADEYGVSAERIRQLEKNAMLALKRQMQQ
;
A
#
# COMPACT_ATOMS: atom_id res chain seq x y z
N MET A 1 16.70 1.48 45.33
CA MET A 1 16.12 1.93 44.03
C MET A 1 17.00 1.68 42.80
N THR A 2 18.27 1.39 42.93
CA THR A 2 19.24 1.26 41.83
C THR A 2 19.28 -0.11 41.12
N LYS A 3 18.84 -1.20 41.75
CA LYS A 3 18.83 -2.54 41.13
C LYS A 3 17.73 -2.76 40.09
N ALA A 4 16.61 -2.06 40.22
CA ALA A 4 15.48 -2.18 39.24
C ALA A 4 15.73 -1.44 37.95
N LEU A 5 16.56 -0.40 37.92
CA LEU A 5 16.92 0.37 36.72
C LEU A 5 18.03 -0.34 35.92
N GLN A 6 18.97 -1.02 36.54
CA GLN A 6 20.03 -1.78 35.85
C GLN A 6 19.51 -3.01 35.10
N THR A 7 18.34 -3.54 35.45
CA THR A 7 17.71 -4.66 34.77
C THR A 7 16.95 -4.24 33.50
N MET A 8 16.83 -2.95 33.17
CA MET A 8 16.07 -2.47 32.01
C MET A 8 16.92 -2.18 30.77
N GLU A 9 18.21 -1.95 30.89
CA GLU A 9 19.07 -1.60 29.75
C GLU A 9 19.18 -2.70 28.68
N TRP A 10 19.05 -3.98 29.05
CA TRP A 10 19.08 -5.10 28.10
C TRP A 10 17.72 -5.41 27.45
N MET A 11 16.63 -4.82 27.93
CA MET A 11 15.28 -5.06 27.41
C MET A 11 15.04 -4.50 26.00
N THR A 12 15.87 -3.57 25.56
CA THR A 12 15.82 -3.05 24.18
C THR A 12 16.90 -3.72 23.34
N PRO A 13 16.57 -4.45 22.26
CA PRO A 13 17.55 -5.11 21.39
C PRO A 13 18.26 -4.13 20.46
N GLY A 14 18.45 -2.89 20.86
CA GLY A 14 19.03 -1.83 20.03
C GLY A 14 20.48 -2.09 19.68
N SER A 15 21.40 -1.97 20.66
CA SER A 15 22.84 -2.04 20.40
C SER A 15 23.47 -3.42 20.57
N ASN A 16 22.83 -4.32 21.34
CA ASN A 16 23.38 -5.66 21.63
C ASN A 16 22.30 -6.74 21.70
N LEU A 17 21.93 -7.27 20.55
CA LEU A 17 20.94 -8.35 20.42
C LEU A 17 21.33 -9.59 21.24
N ASN A 18 22.61 -9.92 21.31
CA ASN A 18 23.08 -11.08 22.07
C ASN A 18 22.87 -10.89 23.58
N ALA A 19 23.09 -9.68 24.11
CA ALA A 19 22.80 -9.36 25.51
C ALA A 19 21.30 -9.51 25.82
N TYR A 20 20.43 -9.06 24.91
CA TYR A 20 18.99 -9.27 25.02
C TYR A 20 18.62 -10.75 25.08
N ILE A 21 19.14 -11.56 24.17
CA ILE A 21 18.87 -12.99 24.10
C ILE A 21 19.36 -13.71 25.36
N GLN A 22 20.56 -13.37 25.86
CA GLN A 22 21.09 -13.91 27.11
C GLN A 22 20.25 -13.49 28.32
N GLY A 23 19.85 -12.21 28.39
CA GLY A 23 18.99 -11.71 29.43
C GLY A 23 17.63 -12.40 29.46
N ALA A 24 16.99 -12.54 28.30
CA ALA A 24 15.72 -13.27 28.19
C ALA A 24 15.89 -14.77 28.57
N ALA A 25 17.03 -15.38 28.24
CA ALA A 25 17.34 -16.75 28.60
C ALA A 25 17.66 -16.93 30.10
N ALA A 26 18.10 -15.91 30.80
CA ALA A 26 18.41 -15.97 32.23
C ALA A 26 17.15 -15.93 33.13
N ILE A 27 16.00 -15.48 32.62
CA ILE A 27 14.75 -15.43 33.36
C ILE A 27 14.26 -16.86 33.63
N PRO A 28 13.87 -17.20 34.88
CA PRO A 28 13.38 -18.53 35.21
C PRO A 28 12.02 -18.81 34.52
N ILE A 29 11.82 -20.07 34.16
CA ILE A 29 10.56 -20.52 33.60
C ILE A 29 9.55 -20.70 34.73
N LEU A 30 8.34 -20.21 34.53
CA LEU A 30 7.26 -20.35 35.50
C LEU A 30 6.74 -21.81 35.56
N SER A 31 6.46 -22.29 36.74
CA SER A 31 5.70 -23.53 36.95
C SER A 31 4.24 -23.36 36.47
N ILE A 32 3.53 -24.48 36.36
CA ILE A 32 2.11 -24.45 35.90
C ILE A 32 1.27 -23.68 36.96
N ASP A 33 1.53 -23.89 38.24
CA ASP A 33 0.76 -23.27 39.33
C ASP A 33 1.03 -21.77 39.43
N GLU A 34 2.30 -21.35 39.27
CA GLU A 34 2.67 -19.95 39.21
C GLU A 34 2.06 -19.23 38.00
N GLU A 35 2.12 -19.84 36.80
CA GLU A 35 1.50 -19.28 35.58
C GLU A 35 0.00 -19.11 35.77
N LYS A 36 -0.67 -20.09 36.37
CA LYS A 36 -2.09 -20.06 36.67
C LYS A 36 -2.44 -18.97 37.66
N SER A 37 -1.72 -18.90 38.77
CA SER A 37 -1.91 -17.87 39.81
C SER A 37 -1.71 -16.46 39.28
N LEU A 38 -0.65 -16.23 38.48
CA LEU A 38 -0.43 -14.93 37.81
C LEU A 38 -1.51 -14.63 36.76
N GLY A 39 -1.97 -15.65 36.03
CA GLY A 39 -3.06 -15.52 35.06
C GLY A 39 -4.38 -15.14 35.73
N GLU A 40 -4.71 -15.77 36.88
CA GLU A 40 -5.89 -15.43 37.68
C GLU A 40 -5.80 -14.01 38.27
N SER A 41 -4.64 -13.61 38.81
CA SER A 41 -4.41 -12.26 39.30
C SER A 41 -4.60 -11.22 38.18
N LEU A 42 -4.10 -11.49 36.98
CA LEU A 42 -4.30 -10.62 35.83
C LEU A 42 -5.77 -10.58 35.39
N PHE A 43 -6.43 -11.73 35.30
CA PHE A 43 -7.78 -11.85 34.73
C PHE A 43 -8.84 -11.21 35.67
N TYR A 44 -8.75 -11.41 36.98
CA TYR A 44 -9.74 -10.90 37.95
C TYR A 44 -9.40 -9.54 38.50
N ASN A 45 -8.11 -9.24 38.71
CA ASN A 45 -7.67 -8.01 39.39
C ASN A 45 -7.00 -7.00 38.47
N GLU A 46 -6.87 -7.31 37.16
CA GLU A 46 -6.13 -6.48 36.18
C GLU A 46 -4.69 -6.12 36.67
N ASP A 47 -4.04 -7.04 37.38
CA ASP A 47 -2.72 -6.82 37.95
C ASP A 47 -1.63 -6.72 36.89
N LEU A 48 -1.11 -5.50 36.69
CA LEU A 48 -0.06 -5.21 35.73
C LEU A 48 1.30 -5.84 36.09
N ASP A 49 1.59 -6.04 37.36
CA ASP A 49 2.82 -6.71 37.79
C ASP A 49 2.76 -8.21 37.46
N ALA A 50 1.59 -8.83 37.60
CA ALA A 50 1.35 -10.19 37.12
C ALA A 50 1.53 -10.31 35.62
N ALA A 51 0.96 -9.38 34.84
CA ALA A 51 1.15 -9.32 33.39
C ALA A 51 2.64 -9.18 33.02
N ARG A 52 3.36 -8.29 33.69
CA ARG A 52 4.79 -8.08 33.47
C ARG A 52 5.59 -9.36 33.70
N LYS A 53 5.34 -10.07 34.83
CA LYS A 53 6.01 -11.34 35.13
C LYS A 53 5.73 -12.41 34.09
N LEU A 54 4.47 -12.52 33.62
CA LEU A 54 4.09 -13.44 32.57
C LEU A 54 4.81 -13.13 31.25
N VAL A 55 4.87 -11.86 30.82
CA VAL A 55 5.60 -11.47 29.61
C VAL A 55 7.09 -11.80 29.72
N LEU A 56 7.73 -11.37 30.80
CA LEU A 56 9.19 -11.57 31.03
C LEU A 56 9.57 -13.05 30.97
N ALA A 57 8.84 -13.92 31.65
CA ALA A 57 9.11 -15.35 31.70
C ALA A 57 8.98 -16.02 30.30
N HIS A 58 8.23 -15.44 29.35
CA HIS A 58 8.00 -16.01 28.06
C HIS A 58 8.81 -15.35 26.92
N LEU A 59 9.66 -14.35 27.18
CA LEU A 59 10.51 -13.72 26.15
C LEU A 59 11.42 -14.72 25.43
N ARG A 60 11.96 -15.70 26.15
CA ARG A 60 12.75 -16.79 25.58
C ARG A 60 12.00 -17.54 24.47
N PHE A 61 10.72 -17.76 24.66
CA PHE A 61 9.86 -18.43 23.71
C PHE A 61 9.65 -17.60 22.45
N VAL A 62 9.49 -16.26 22.60
CA VAL A 62 9.43 -15.34 21.46
C VAL A 62 10.69 -15.39 20.63
N VAL A 63 11.87 -15.35 21.27
CA VAL A 63 13.17 -15.47 20.56
C VAL A 63 13.27 -16.77 19.79
N HIS A 64 12.82 -17.89 20.36
CA HIS A 64 12.82 -19.18 19.68
C HIS A 64 11.94 -19.16 18.40
N ILE A 65 10.72 -18.61 18.50
CA ILE A 65 9.83 -18.48 17.34
C ILE A 65 10.42 -17.53 16.29
N ALA A 66 10.91 -16.34 16.70
CA ALA A 66 11.44 -15.34 15.78
C ALA A 66 12.64 -15.87 14.96
N ARG A 67 13.49 -16.72 15.55
CA ARG A 67 14.61 -17.37 14.87
C ARG A 67 14.16 -18.25 13.69
N SER A 68 12.99 -18.86 13.75
CA SER A 68 12.46 -19.68 12.64
C SER A 68 12.10 -18.83 11.40
N TYR A 69 12.01 -17.51 11.55
CA TYR A 69 11.71 -16.57 10.47
C TYR A 69 12.93 -15.78 9.98
N ASN A 70 14.14 -16.09 10.44
CA ASN A 70 15.36 -15.38 10.06
C ASN A 70 15.66 -15.45 8.55
N GLY A 71 15.10 -16.44 7.82
CA GLY A 71 15.31 -16.64 6.39
C GLY A 71 14.59 -15.63 5.47
N TYR A 72 13.78 -14.71 6.02
CA TYR A 72 13.07 -13.69 5.24
C TYR A 72 13.86 -12.41 4.98
N GLY A 73 15.14 -12.32 5.45
CA GLY A 73 16.00 -11.16 5.21
C GLY A 73 15.71 -9.94 6.09
N LEU A 74 14.84 -10.06 7.08
CA LEU A 74 14.54 -8.99 8.03
C LEU A 74 15.41 -9.09 9.29
N PRO A 75 15.73 -7.95 9.97
CA PRO A 75 16.52 -7.96 11.18
C PRO A 75 15.87 -8.80 12.28
N LEU A 76 16.64 -9.72 12.89
CA LEU A 76 16.10 -10.60 13.94
C LEU A 76 15.59 -9.82 15.15
N GLY A 77 16.20 -8.67 15.46
CA GLY A 77 15.76 -7.79 16.55
C GLY A 77 14.32 -7.31 16.35
N ASP A 78 13.97 -6.92 15.12
CA ASP A 78 12.64 -6.44 14.77
C ASP A 78 11.61 -7.56 14.84
N LEU A 79 11.97 -8.75 14.31
CA LEU A 79 11.11 -9.94 14.42
C LEU A 79 10.82 -10.31 15.87
N ILE A 80 11.81 -10.19 16.77
CA ILE A 80 11.65 -10.42 18.20
C ILE A 80 10.70 -9.38 18.81
N GLN A 81 10.85 -8.10 18.47
CA GLN A 81 9.98 -7.05 19.03
C GLN A 81 8.53 -7.21 18.57
N GLU A 82 8.29 -7.50 17.32
CA GLU A 82 6.93 -7.80 16.84
C GLU A 82 6.38 -9.07 17.51
N GLY A 83 7.21 -10.08 17.70
CA GLY A 83 6.84 -11.25 18.50
C GLY A 83 6.49 -10.90 19.95
N ASN A 84 7.20 -9.95 20.58
CA ASN A 84 6.87 -9.45 21.92
C ASN A 84 5.53 -8.71 21.93
N VAL A 85 5.22 -7.93 20.90
CA VAL A 85 3.89 -7.32 20.74
C VAL A 85 2.81 -8.39 20.68
N GLY A 86 3.04 -9.47 19.93
CA GLY A 86 2.16 -10.63 19.86
C GLY A 86 1.98 -11.30 21.23
N LEU A 87 3.06 -11.50 21.97
CA LEU A 87 3.02 -12.03 23.34
C LEU A 87 2.20 -11.15 24.28
N MET A 88 2.40 -9.83 24.24
CA MET A 88 1.64 -8.89 25.07
C MET A 88 0.14 -8.93 24.75
N LYS A 89 -0.22 -9.02 23.46
CA LYS A 89 -1.62 -9.20 23.03
C LYS A 89 -2.20 -10.52 23.55
N ALA A 90 -1.42 -11.60 23.55
CA ALA A 90 -1.81 -12.90 24.10
C ALA A 90 -2.03 -12.82 25.60
N VAL A 91 -1.09 -12.26 26.37
CA VAL A 91 -1.20 -12.11 27.83
C VAL A 91 -2.46 -11.33 28.20
N ARG A 92 -2.74 -10.23 27.50
CA ARG A 92 -3.96 -9.42 27.75
C ARG A 92 -5.27 -10.19 27.55
N ARG A 93 -5.27 -11.19 26.65
CA ARG A 93 -6.47 -11.98 26.29
C ARG A 93 -6.47 -13.37 26.87
N PHE A 94 -5.48 -13.66 27.72
CA PHE A 94 -5.35 -14.98 28.34
C PHE A 94 -6.44 -15.20 29.38
N ASN A 95 -7.14 -16.35 29.25
CA ASN A 95 -8.12 -16.82 30.22
C ASN A 95 -7.59 -18.09 30.89
N PRO A 96 -7.22 -18.05 32.20
CA PRO A 96 -6.69 -19.20 32.92
C PRO A 96 -7.72 -20.30 33.18
N GLU A 97 -9.03 -19.98 33.16
CA GLU A 97 -10.11 -20.95 33.38
C GLU A 97 -10.18 -22.03 32.28
N LYS A 98 -9.69 -21.72 31.07
CA LYS A 98 -9.69 -22.66 29.94
C LYS A 98 -8.70 -23.82 30.10
N GLY A 99 -7.88 -23.84 31.10
CA GLY A 99 -6.94 -24.93 31.39
C GLY A 99 -5.81 -25.09 30.36
N VAL A 100 -5.60 -24.11 29.48
CA VAL A 100 -4.56 -24.11 28.43
C VAL A 100 -3.35 -23.32 28.92
N ARG A 101 -2.13 -23.81 28.63
CA ARG A 101 -0.90 -23.09 28.93
C ARG A 101 -0.80 -21.80 28.09
N LEU A 102 -0.27 -20.73 28.71
CA LEU A 102 -0.05 -19.45 28.01
C LEU A 102 0.81 -19.64 26.74
N VAL A 103 1.84 -20.48 26.79
CA VAL A 103 2.70 -20.78 25.64
C VAL A 103 1.89 -21.27 24.45
N SER A 104 0.97 -22.23 24.66
CA SER A 104 0.14 -22.80 23.59
C SER A 104 -0.84 -21.78 23.00
N PHE A 105 -1.34 -20.87 23.80
CA PHE A 105 -2.20 -19.78 23.36
C PHE A 105 -1.40 -18.66 22.67
N ALA A 106 -0.25 -18.28 23.23
CA ALA A 106 0.56 -17.16 22.74
C ALA A 106 1.22 -17.44 21.39
N VAL A 107 1.54 -18.71 21.06
CA VAL A 107 2.21 -19.06 19.80
C VAL A 107 1.49 -18.51 18.57
N HIS A 108 0.14 -18.56 18.58
CA HIS A 108 -0.66 -18.06 17.45
C HIS A 108 -0.60 -16.54 17.32
N TRP A 109 -0.60 -15.82 18.46
CA TRP A 109 -0.48 -14.37 18.49
C TRP A 109 0.89 -13.91 18.06
N ILE A 110 1.95 -14.56 18.58
CA ILE A 110 3.34 -14.26 18.24
C ILE A 110 3.57 -14.45 16.75
N LYS A 111 3.16 -15.62 16.20
CA LYS A 111 3.29 -15.89 14.77
C LYS A 111 2.48 -14.91 13.91
N ALA A 112 1.28 -14.54 14.33
CA ALA A 112 0.45 -13.61 13.59
C ALA A 112 1.10 -12.24 13.44
N GLU A 113 1.68 -11.68 14.51
CA GLU A 113 2.37 -10.39 14.46
C GLU A 113 3.65 -10.47 13.62
N ILE A 114 4.46 -11.52 13.79
CA ILE A 114 5.66 -11.73 12.97
C ILE A 114 5.29 -11.87 11.48
N HIS A 115 4.25 -12.63 11.14
CA HIS A 115 3.78 -12.78 9.76
C HIS A 115 3.32 -11.44 9.17
N GLU A 116 2.55 -10.66 9.93
CA GLU A 116 2.08 -9.35 9.47
C GLU A 116 3.25 -8.38 9.24
N PHE A 117 4.23 -8.39 10.15
CA PHE A 117 5.46 -7.59 10.01
C PHE A 117 6.25 -7.99 8.76
N ILE A 118 6.46 -9.31 8.53
CA ILE A 118 7.16 -9.81 7.34
C ILE A 118 6.43 -9.35 6.08
N LEU A 119 5.11 -9.55 5.98
CA LEU A 119 4.34 -9.17 4.79
C LEU A 119 4.36 -7.67 4.50
N LYS A 120 4.53 -6.82 5.54
CA LYS A 120 4.63 -5.37 5.38
C LYS A 120 6.01 -4.90 4.94
N ASN A 121 7.06 -5.54 5.44
CA ASN A 121 8.43 -5.01 5.37
C ASN A 121 9.37 -5.83 4.49
N TRP A 122 8.89 -6.95 3.91
CA TRP A 122 9.73 -7.82 3.08
C TRP A 122 10.26 -7.13 1.82
N ARG A 123 9.44 -6.26 1.20
CA ARG A 123 9.81 -5.42 0.05
C ARG A 123 9.14 -4.06 0.13
N ILE A 124 9.63 -3.10 -0.66
CA ILE A 124 9.07 -1.75 -0.79
C ILE A 124 7.59 -1.84 -1.23
N VAL A 125 7.32 -2.68 -2.25
CA VAL A 125 5.96 -2.94 -2.72
C VAL A 125 5.41 -4.18 -2.03
N LYS A 126 4.19 -4.11 -1.49
CA LYS A 126 3.52 -5.25 -0.85
C LYS A 126 3.26 -6.36 -1.86
N VAL A 127 3.87 -7.51 -1.65
CA VAL A 127 3.79 -8.68 -2.56
C VAL A 127 2.50 -9.47 -2.38
N ALA A 128 2.00 -9.59 -1.15
CA ALA A 128 0.83 -10.39 -0.79
C ALA A 128 -0.25 -9.55 -0.12
N THR A 129 -1.31 -9.22 -0.85
CA THR A 129 -2.43 -8.39 -0.38
C THR A 129 -3.69 -9.21 -0.09
N THR A 130 -3.97 -10.25 -0.87
CA THR A 130 -5.13 -11.12 -0.70
C THR A 130 -4.85 -12.28 0.28
N LYS A 131 -5.91 -12.92 0.78
CA LYS A 131 -5.78 -14.09 1.67
C LYS A 131 -5.06 -15.26 0.99
N ALA A 132 -5.35 -15.52 -0.29
CA ALA A 132 -4.70 -16.55 -1.09
C ALA A 132 -3.19 -16.25 -1.25
N GLN A 133 -2.82 -15.03 -1.61
CA GLN A 133 -1.44 -14.60 -1.76
C GLN A 133 -0.64 -14.69 -0.44
N ARG A 134 -1.24 -14.32 0.70
CA ARG A 134 -0.61 -14.46 2.02
C ARG A 134 -0.35 -15.93 2.37
N LYS A 135 -1.29 -16.83 2.05
CA LYS A 135 -1.14 -18.28 2.25
C LYS A 135 0.01 -18.82 1.38
N LEU A 136 0.05 -18.43 0.12
CA LEU A 136 1.10 -18.78 -0.83
C LEU A 136 2.47 -18.24 -0.41
N PHE A 137 2.57 -16.99 0.05
CA PHE A 137 3.82 -16.38 0.46
C PHE A 137 4.63 -17.23 1.45
N PHE A 138 3.96 -17.81 2.45
CA PHE A 138 4.62 -18.62 3.46
C PHE A 138 4.79 -20.08 3.08
N ASN A 139 3.96 -20.62 2.19
CA ASN A 139 3.91 -22.06 1.90
C ASN A 139 4.51 -22.40 0.53
N LEU A 140 4.51 -21.51 -0.46
CA LEU A 140 4.93 -21.82 -1.83
C LEU A 140 6.36 -22.33 -1.89
N ARG A 141 7.29 -21.68 -1.16
CA ARG A 141 8.71 -22.06 -1.16
C ARG A 141 8.95 -23.43 -0.54
N SER A 142 8.21 -23.81 0.48
CA SER A 142 8.30 -25.13 1.11
C SER A 142 7.59 -26.23 0.31
N ALA A 143 6.60 -25.87 -0.49
CA ALA A 143 5.87 -26.78 -1.35
C ALA A 143 6.61 -27.08 -2.67
N LYS A 144 7.54 -26.23 -3.10
CA LYS A 144 8.41 -26.45 -4.25
C LYS A 144 9.39 -27.60 -3.97
N LYS A 145 9.49 -28.55 -4.90
CA LYS A 145 10.45 -29.66 -4.84
C LYS A 145 11.81 -29.26 -5.39
N GLU A 146 11.81 -28.45 -6.45
CA GLU A 146 13.01 -28.00 -7.15
C GLU A 146 13.11 -26.47 -7.12
N LEU A 147 14.30 -25.92 -7.31
CA LEU A 147 14.56 -24.47 -7.32
C LEU A 147 14.21 -23.80 -8.66
N GLU A 148 13.83 -24.57 -9.65
CA GLU A 148 13.43 -24.10 -10.98
C GLU A 148 12.00 -23.53 -10.99
N TRP A 149 11.56 -23.00 -12.14
CA TRP A 149 10.19 -22.54 -12.33
C TRP A 149 9.21 -23.69 -12.17
N LEU A 150 8.05 -23.42 -11.58
CA LEU A 150 7.00 -24.42 -11.40
C LEU A 150 6.48 -24.92 -12.75
N SER A 151 6.46 -26.24 -12.92
CA SER A 151 5.71 -26.85 -14.01
C SER A 151 4.18 -26.66 -13.79
N GLN A 152 3.44 -26.74 -14.89
CA GLN A 152 1.98 -26.59 -14.80
C GLN A 152 1.32 -27.62 -13.85
N ASP A 153 1.88 -28.83 -13.80
CA ASP A 153 1.32 -29.92 -12.97
C ASP A 153 1.65 -29.72 -11.49
N GLU A 154 2.86 -29.24 -11.17
CA GLU A 154 3.24 -28.84 -9.81
C GLU A 154 2.42 -27.66 -9.32
N ALA A 155 2.22 -26.63 -10.16
CA ALA A 155 1.39 -25.49 -9.82
C ALA A 155 -0.07 -25.90 -9.53
N LYS A 156 -0.63 -26.87 -10.29
CA LYS A 156 -1.97 -27.44 -10.02
C LYS A 156 -1.98 -28.22 -8.72
N ALA A 157 -0.94 -29.02 -8.44
CA ALA A 157 -0.85 -29.77 -7.19
C ALA A 157 -0.81 -28.84 -5.98
N ILE A 158 0.00 -27.77 -6.04
CA ILE A 158 0.07 -26.74 -4.98
C ILE A 158 -1.25 -25.99 -4.84
N ALA A 159 -1.92 -25.66 -5.95
CA ALA A 159 -3.21 -25.00 -5.95
C ALA A 159 -4.27 -25.82 -5.21
N ASN A 160 -4.31 -27.13 -5.47
CA ASN A 160 -5.23 -28.06 -4.81
C ASN A 160 -4.88 -28.26 -3.33
N ASP A 161 -3.60 -28.45 -3.00
CA ASP A 161 -3.14 -28.65 -1.61
C ASP A 161 -3.42 -27.43 -0.73
N LEU A 162 -3.20 -26.24 -1.28
CA LEU A 162 -3.41 -24.99 -0.56
C LEU A 162 -4.82 -24.41 -0.75
N ASP A 163 -5.71 -25.06 -1.50
CA ASP A 163 -7.06 -24.55 -1.78
C ASP A 163 -7.04 -23.09 -2.25
N VAL A 164 -6.32 -22.84 -3.35
CA VAL A 164 -6.18 -21.52 -4.02
C VAL A 164 -6.29 -21.69 -5.53
N GLU A 165 -6.54 -20.60 -6.25
CA GLU A 165 -6.60 -20.63 -7.71
C GLU A 165 -5.22 -20.82 -8.34
N LEU A 166 -5.16 -21.59 -9.45
CA LEU A 166 -3.93 -21.81 -10.21
C LEU A 166 -3.29 -20.48 -10.65
N LYS A 167 -4.12 -19.50 -11.02
CA LYS A 167 -3.68 -18.16 -11.40
C LYS A 167 -2.91 -17.47 -10.27
N ASP A 168 -3.40 -17.57 -9.04
CA ASP A 168 -2.73 -16.97 -7.87
C ASP A 168 -1.35 -17.61 -7.61
N VAL A 169 -1.22 -18.93 -7.84
CA VAL A 169 0.05 -19.65 -7.68
C VAL A 169 1.08 -19.14 -8.68
N MET A 170 0.72 -19.08 -9.96
CA MET A 170 1.61 -18.59 -11.04
C MET A 170 2.01 -17.12 -10.84
N GLU A 171 1.04 -16.27 -10.49
CA GLU A 171 1.29 -14.87 -10.21
C GLU A 171 2.22 -14.70 -9.00
N MET A 172 2.00 -15.47 -7.94
CA MET A 172 2.81 -15.38 -6.74
C MET A 172 4.23 -15.89 -6.96
N GLU A 173 4.42 -16.92 -7.77
CA GLU A 173 5.75 -17.38 -8.18
C GLU A 173 6.52 -16.27 -8.91
N MET A 174 5.88 -15.62 -9.87
CA MET A 174 6.48 -14.51 -10.62
C MET A 174 6.88 -13.36 -9.69
N ARG A 175 6.02 -13.01 -8.73
CA ARG A 175 6.30 -11.96 -7.74
C ARG A 175 7.43 -12.32 -6.78
N LEU A 176 7.55 -13.58 -6.38
CA LEU A 176 8.61 -14.03 -5.46
C LEU A 176 9.96 -14.17 -6.14
N SER A 177 10.01 -14.48 -7.44
CA SER A 177 11.25 -14.63 -8.22
C SER A 177 11.81 -13.30 -8.72
N SER A 178 10.97 -12.28 -8.94
CA SER A 178 11.43 -10.96 -9.36
C SER A 178 12.18 -10.26 -8.22
N THR A 179 13.18 -9.44 -8.55
CA THR A 179 13.89 -8.55 -7.62
C THR A 179 13.45 -7.11 -7.86
N ASP A 180 13.50 -6.28 -6.81
CA ASP A 180 13.24 -4.85 -6.97
C ASP A 180 14.40 -4.23 -7.79
N THR A 181 14.03 -3.46 -8.82
CA THR A 181 15.01 -2.78 -9.69
C THR A 181 15.23 -1.37 -9.16
N ALA A 182 16.49 -0.93 -9.07
CA ALA A 182 16.82 0.44 -8.72
C ALA A 182 16.29 1.39 -9.79
N PHE A 183 15.65 2.49 -9.37
CA PHE A 183 15.11 3.51 -10.29
C PHE A 183 16.23 4.35 -10.90
N ASP A 184 17.21 4.78 -10.09
CA ASP A 184 18.34 5.57 -10.50
C ASP A 184 19.58 4.70 -10.74
N LEU A 185 20.49 5.17 -11.56
CA LEU A 185 21.80 4.54 -11.75
C LEU A 185 22.60 4.57 -10.45
N PRO A 186 23.29 3.48 -10.07
CA PRO A 186 24.31 3.55 -9.03
C PRO A 186 25.40 4.54 -9.46
N GLN A 187 25.88 5.35 -8.52
CA GLN A 187 26.94 6.35 -8.75
C GLN A 187 28.35 5.75 -8.86
N ASP A 188 28.49 4.51 -9.29
CA ASP A 188 29.81 3.92 -9.52
C ASP A 188 30.35 4.37 -10.88
N ASP A 189 31.55 4.99 -10.85
CA ASP A 189 32.27 5.61 -11.97
C ASP A 189 32.77 4.64 -13.06
N ASP A 190 32.36 3.38 -13.06
CA ASP A 190 32.75 2.42 -14.09
C ASP A 190 31.88 2.60 -15.35
N GLU A 191 32.42 3.39 -16.30
CA GLU A 191 31.80 3.70 -17.61
C GLU A 191 31.45 2.47 -18.46
N ASP A 192 31.99 1.28 -18.15
CA ASP A 192 31.83 0.03 -18.93
C ASP A 192 30.57 -0.79 -18.55
N ASN A 193 29.88 -0.46 -17.47
CA ASN A 193 28.65 -1.14 -17.03
C ASN A 193 27.44 -0.19 -17.07
N SER A 194 27.03 0.23 -18.28
CA SER A 194 25.80 0.98 -18.47
C SER A 194 24.57 0.10 -18.15
N THR A 195 24.32 -0.08 -16.87
CA THR A 195 23.09 -0.70 -16.38
C THR A 195 21.94 0.24 -16.75
N TYR A 196 21.07 -0.19 -17.66
CA TYR A 196 19.86 0.55 -18.01
C TYR A 196 18.99 0.76 -16.78
N SER A 197 18.99 1.97 -16.25
CA SER A 197 18.07 2.32 -15.17
C SER A 197 16.72 2.80 -15.74
N PRO A 198 15.60 2.55 -15.04
CA PRO A 198 14.29 3.04 -15.45
C PRO A 198 14.25 4.56 -15.65
N SER A 199 14.99 5.34 -14.87
CA SER A 199 15.11 6.78 -14.99
C SER A 199 15.63 7.24 -16.35
N ALA A 200 16.45 6.41 -17.04
CA ALA A 200 17.04 6.77 -18.32
C ALA A 200 16.09 6.60 -19.52
N TYR A 201 15.11 5.69 -19.44
CA TYR A 201 14.21 5.38 -20.57
C TYR A 201 12.75 5.73 -20.33
N LEU A 202 12.35 6.09 -19.11
CA LEU A 202 10.99 6.57 -18.84
C LEU A 202 10.87 8.00 -19.34
N ALA A 203 9.91 8.24 -20.23
CA ALA A 203 9.60 9.58 -20.68
C ALA A 203 8.98 10.41 -19.56
N SER A 204 9.41 11.66 -19.42
CA SER A 204 8.73 12.64 -18.58
C SER A 204 7.35 12.94 -19.17
N ASN A 205 6.35 13.12 -18.29
CA ASN A 205 5.04 13.65 -18.69
C ASN A 205 5.04 15.18 -18.81
N GLU A 206 6.19 15.82 -18.62
CA GLU A 206 6.32 17.26 -18.83
C GLU A 206 6.18 17.56 -20.32
N ILE A 207 5.31 18.51 -20.63
CA ILE A 207 5.09 18.96 -22.00
C ILE A 207 6.41 19.61 -22.47
N ASP A 208 6.86 19.25 -23.67
CA ASP A 208 8.03 19.90 -24.30
C ASP A 208 7.79 21.42 -24.31
N PRO A 209 8.75 22.23 -23.86
CA PRO A 209 8.63 23.69 -23.93
C PRO A 209 8.22 24.21 -25.31
N ALA A 210 8.63 23.56 -26.39
CA ALA A 210 8.22 23.89 -27.75
C ALA A 210 6.73 23.62 -27.99
N GLU A 211 6.21 22.45 -27.59
CA GLU A 211 4.79 22.12 -27.66
C GLU A 211 3.94 23.04 -26.77
N PHE A 212 4.46 23.43 -25.61
CA PHE A 212 3.77 24.38 -24.72
C PHE A 212 3.60 25.75 -25.39
N VAL A 213 4.67 26.30 -26.01
CA VAL A 213 4.61 27.57 -26.72
C VAL A 213 3.69 27.47 -27.93
N GLU A 214 3.81 26.39 -28.74
CA GLU A 214 2.96 26.18 -29.91
C GLU A 214 1.48 26.07 -29.52
N SER A 215 1.15 25.32 -28.50
CA SER A 215 -0.23 25.18 -28.01
C SER A 215 -0.78 26.51 -27.49
N HIS A 216 0.02 27.27 -26.75
CA HIS A 216 -0.37 28.57 -26.22
C HIS A 216 -0.59 29.60 -27.32
N ASP A 217 0.32 29.66 -28.30
CA ASP A 217 0.18 30.55 -29.46
C ASP A 217 -1.02 30.19 -30.32
N SER A 218 -1.22 28.88 -30.55
CA SER A 218 -2.40 28.37 -31.28
C SER A 218 -3.71 28.70 -30.57
N GLU A 219 -3.78 28.55 -29.25
CA GLU A 219 -4.95 28.94 -28.45
C GLU A 219 -5.20 30.45 -28.52
N THR A 220 -4.15 31.25 -28.46
CA THR A 220 -4.25 32.70 -28.53
C THR A 220 -4.75 33.15 -29.90
N ASP A 221 -4.18 32.63 -30.98
CA ASP A 221 -4.63 32.89 -32.35
C ASP A 221 -6.06 32.45 -32.60
N ASN A 222 -6.42 31.25 -32.17
CA ASN A 222 -7.79 30.71 -32.25
C ASN A 222 -8.80 31.59 -31.49
N ASN A 223 -8.42 32.09 -30.30
CA ASN A 223 -9.25 32.98 -29.51
C ASN A 223 -9.44 34.35 -30.20
N LEU A 224 -8.38 34.89 -30.82
CA LEU A 224 -8.46 36.11 -31.59
C LEU A 224 -9.33 35.96 -32.84
N ARG A 225 -9.15 34.86 -33.61
CA ARG A 225 -9.99 34.52 -34.77
C ARG A 225 -11.44 34.38 -34.36
N LEU A 226 -11.72 33.67 -33.29
CA LEU A 226 -13.08 33.48 -32.77
C LEU A 226 -13.71 34.83 -32.39
N LYS A 227 -12.99 35.70 -31.65
CA LYS A 227 -13.47 37.03 -31.29
C LYS A 227 -13.79 37.87 -32.53
N ASN A 228 -12.95 37.84 -33.54
CA ASN A 228 -13.15 38.58 -34.80
C ASN A 228 -14.34 37.98 -35.59
N ALA A 229 -14.47 36.65 -35.64
CA ALA A 229 -15.60 36.00 -36.31
C ALA A 229 -16.92 36.34 -35.60
N ILE A 230 -16.98 36.36 -34.29
CA ILE A 230 -18.17 36.81 -33.53
C ILE A 230 -18.55 38.24 -33.85
N LYS A 231 -17.55 39.18 -33.88
CA LYS A 231 -17.78 40.59 -34.21
C LYS A 231 -18.30 40.80 -35.64
N SER A 232 -18.06 39.91 -36.58
CA SER A 232 -18.55 40.01 -37.93
C SER A 232 -19.97 39.55 -38.12
N LEU A 233 -20.57 38.87 -37.11
CA LEU A 233 -22.00 38.47 -37.14
C LEU A 233 -22.91 39.69 -36.89
N ASP A 234 -24.18 39.54 -37.28
CA ASP A 234 -25.25 40.49 -36.94
C ASP A 234 -25.44 40.57 -35.39
N GLU A 235 -25.83 41.76 -34.93
CA GLU A 235 -25.93 42.10 -33.50
C GLU A 235 -26.83 41.10 -32.73
N ARG A 236 -27.91 40.64 -33.36
CA ARG A 236 -28.85 39.62 -32.77
C ARG A 236 -28.16 38.29 -32.57
N SER A 237 -27.45 37.80 -33.59
CA SER A 237 -26.70 36.55 -33.51
C SER A 237 -25.57 36.60 -32.51
N GLN A 238 -24.88 37.74 -32.39
CA GLN A 238 -23.85 37.92 -31.36
C GLN A 238 -24.43 37.78 -29.96
N VAL A 239 -25.55 38.47 -29.64
CA VAL A 239 -26.18 38.39 -28.31
C VAL A 239 -26.69 37.01 -28.01
N ILE A 240 -27.33 36.31 -28.97
CA ILE A 240 -27.79 34.94 -28.80
C ILE A 240 -26.65 34.01 -28.47
N LEU A 241 -25.53 34.08 -29.22
CA LEU A 241 -24.36 33.24 -28.96
C LEU A 241 -23.69 33.56 -27.63
N GLN A 242 -23.57 34.86 -27.30
CA GLN A 242 -22.99 35.27 -26.03
C GLN A 242 -23.77 34.71 -24.84
N ARG A 243 -25.08 34.93 -24.78
CA ARG A 243 -25.93 34.53 -23.67
C ARG A 243 -26.13 33.03 -23.55
N ARG A 244 -26.02 32.28 -24.67
CA ARG A 244 -26.20 30.83 -24.64
C ARG A 244 -24.91 30.06 -24.37
N TRP A 245 -23.76 30.57 -24.82
CA TRP A 245 -22.52 29.80 -24.85
C TRP A 245 -21.37 30.42 -24.05
N LEU A 246 -21.31 31.76 -23.99
CA LEU A 246 -20.16 32.46 -23.43
C LEU A 246 -20.41 33.01 -22.01
N ASP A 247 -21.67 33.32 -21.67
CA ASP A 247 -22.01 33.83 -20.34
C ASP A 247 -22.00 32.71 -19.29
N ASP A 248 -21.64 33.03 -18.04
CA ASP A 248 -21.66 32.12 -16.91
C ASP A 248 -23.05 31.53 -16.63
N LYS A 249 -24.09 32.34 -16.81
CA LYS A 249 -25.50 31.91 -16.72
C LYS A 249 -26.08 31.73 -18.13
N LYS A 250 -26.03 30.51 -18.63
CA LYS A 250 -26.57 30.15 -19.95
C LYS A 250 -28.07 30.29 -19.97
N GLN A 251 -28.61 31.13 -20.87
CA GLN A 251 -30.05 31.31 -21.06
C GLN A 251 -30.65 30.17 -21.91
N THR A 252 -31.87 29.81 -21.66
CA THR A 252 -32.62 28.82 -22.44
C THR A 252 -33.18 29.42 -23.74
N LEU A 253 -33.53 28.57 -24.73
CA LEU A 253 -34.15 29.02 -25.95
C LEU A 253 -35.52 29.71 -25.72
N HIS A 254 -36.23 29.30 -24.68
CA HIS A 254 -37.53 29.89 -24.32
C HIS A 254 -37.37 31.29 -23.76
N GLU A 255 -36.42 31.50 -22.83
CA GLU A 255 -36.17 32.83 -22.25
C GLU A 255 -35.76 33.85 -23.34
N LEU A 256 -34.90 33.46 -24.27
CA LEU A 256 -34.53 34.31 -25.39
C LEU A 256 -35.72 34.53 -26.37
N ALA A 257 -36.56 33.52 -26.57
CA ALA A 257 -37.75 33.63 -27.41
C ALA A 257 -38.74 34.64 -26.82
N ASP A 258 -38.95 34.60 -25.53
CA ASP A 258 -39.83 35.53 -24.81
C ASP A 258 -39.29 36.97 -24.87
N GLU A 259 -37.98 37.17 -24.71
CA GLU A 259 -37.33 38.48 -24.78
C GLU A 259 -37.43 39.12 -26.18
N TYR A 260 -37.19 38.30 -27.22
CA TYR A 260 -37.26 38.78 -28.62
C TYR A 260 -38.62 38.73 -29.25
N GLY A 261 -39.66 38.22 -28.57
CA GLY A 261 -41.03 38.14 -29.07
C GLY A 261 -41.14 37.18 -30.28
N VAL A 262 -40.31 36.11 -30.34
CA VAL A 262 -40.28 35.15 -31.44
C VAL A 262 -40.45 33.71 -30.90
N SER A 263 -40.67 32.75 -31.81
CA SER A 263 -40.74 31.34 -31.36
C SER A 263 -39.34 30.79 -31.02
N ALA A 264 -39.31 29.86 -30.04
CA ALA A 264 -38.06 29.17 -29.64
C ALA A 264 -37.37 28.48 -30.84
N GLU A 265 -38.13 27.98 -31.80
CA GLU A 265 -37.61 27.40 -33.03
C GLU A 265 -36.92 28.45 -33.93
N ARG A 266 -37.41 29.69 -33.89
CA ARG A 266 -36.76 30.78 -34.65
C ARG A 266 -35.37 31.14 -34.01
N ILE A 267 -35.28 31.18 -32.69
CA ILE A 267 -34.01 31.37 -31.98
C ILE A 267 -33.07 30.22 -32.33
N ARG A 268 -33.52 28.95 -32.32
CA ARG A 268 -32.71 27.79 -32.70
C ARG A 268 -32.18 27.90 -34.17
N GLN A 269 -32.98 28.41 -35.10
CA GLN A 269 -32.55 28.63 -36.45
C GLN A 269 -31.48 29.72 -36.55
N LEU A 270 -31.64 30.83 -35.83
CA LEU A 270 -30.66 31.92 -35.77
C LEU A 270 -29.35 31.42 -35.18
N GLU A 271 -29.39 30.69 -34.09
CA GLU A 271 -28.22 30.06 -33.44
C GLU A 271 -27.48 29.14 -34.44
N LYS A 272 -28.22 28.24 -35.11
CA LYS A 272 -27.64 27.32 -36.10
C LYS A 272 -26.96 28.07 -37.27
N ASN A 273 -27.61 29.14 -37.76
CA ASN A 273 -27.06 29.94 -38.87
C ASN A 273 -25.79 30.70 -38.42
N ALA A 274 -25.81 31.26 -37.20
CA ALA A 274 -24.67 31.94 -36.62
C ALA A 274 -23.49 30.96 -36.41
N MET A 275 -23.72 29.76 -35.90
CA MET A 275 -22.69 28.73 -35.77
C MET A 275 -22.11 28.30 -37.12
N LEU A 276 -22.93 28.17 -38.15
CA LEU A 276 -22.47 27.87 -39.51
C LEU A 276 -21.61 28.99 -40.11
N ALA A 277 -21.99 30.25 -39.85
CA ALA A 277 -21.24 31.41 -40.28
C ALA A 277 -19.86 31.47 -39.56
N LEU A 278 -19.82 31.25 -38.24
CA LEU A 278 -18.58 31.15 -37.48
C LEU A 278 -17.68 30.07 -38.00
N LYS A 279 -18.23 28.85 -38.22
CA LYS A 279 -17.44 27.74 -38.76
C LYS A 279 -16.79 28.06 -40.09
N ARG A 280 -17.50 28.74 -41.00
CA ARG A 280 -16.95 29.15 -42.30
C ARG A 280 -15.82 30.16 -42.19
N GLN A 281 -15.93 31.12 -41.24
CA GLN A 281 -14.91 32.15 -41.03
C GLN A 281 -13.66 31.60 -40.31
N MET A 282 -13.84 30.61 -39.45
CA MET A 282 -12.71 29.96 -38.78
C MET A 282 -11.95 28.96 -39.69
N GLN A 283 -12.54 28.54 -40.78
CA GLN A 283 -11.90 27.66 -41.78
C GLN A 283 -11.13 28.44 -42.89
N GLN A 284 -11.28 29.74 -42.94
CA GLN A 284 -10.49 30.67 -43.77
C GLN A 284 -9.27 31.16 -43.03
#